data_3200d19e055435b26fcae24abfad92b1
#
_entry.id   3200d19e055435b26fcae24abfad92b1
#
_cell.length_a   1.000
_cell.length_b   1.000
_cell.length_c   1.000
_cell.angle_alpha   90.00
_cell.angle_beta   90.00
_cell.angle_gamma   90.00
#
_symmetry.space_group_name_H-M   'P 1'
#
loop_
_entity.id
_entity.type
_entity.pdbx_description
1 polymer ?
#
loop_
_entity_poly.entity_id
_entity_poly.type
_entity_poly.pdbx_seq_one_letter_code
_entity_poly.pdbx_strand_id
1 'polypeptide(L)'
;FFRLNIFCIFAADLEDINETMMKQLLTPDYIFESSWEVCNKVGGIYTVLSTRAKTLQNTFPDRIFFIGPDFWSGKENPLFVEDSKLLQAWREHAIKKDDLKVRIGRWNIPGKPIAIVVDFTPFYKDKNEIYTQAWIDFQVDSLHAYGDYDEASMFSYAAGKVVESFYRYNLT
;
A
#
# COMPACT_ATOMS: atom_id res chain seq x y z
N PHE A 1 -6.48 -4.83 18.96
CA PHE A 1 -5.43 -4.97 17.91
C PHE A 1 -6.08 -5.30 16.58
N PHE A 2 -6.51 -4.30 15.83
CA PHE A 2 -6.95 -4.49 14.45
C PHE A 2 -5.73 -4.31 13.53
N ARG A 3 -5.22 -5.44 13.02
CA ARG A 3 -4.24 -5.44 11.94
C ARG A 3 -5.00 -5.53 10.62
N LEU A 4 -5.16 -4.41 9.95
CA LEU A 4 -5.76 -4.38 8.63
C LEU A 4 -4.69 -4.78 7.60
N ASN A 5 -4.69 -6.06 7.21
CA ASN A 5 -4.00 -6.50 6.00
C ASN A 5 -4.98 -6.32 4.84
N ILE A 6 -4.85 -5.25 4.08
CA ILE A 6 -5.64 -5.06 2.87
C ILE A 6 -5.01 -5.90 1.77
N PHE A 7 -5.60 -7.07 1.50
CA PHE A 7 -5.39 -7.81 0.28
C PHE A 7 -6.34 -7.24 -0.77
N CYS A 8 -5.85 -6.38 -1.66
CA CYS A 8 -6.62 -5.99 -2.83
C CYS A 8 -6.37 -7.01 -3.95
N ILE A 9 -7.20 -8.05 -4.01
CA ILE A 9 -7.35 -8.88 -5.20
C ILE A 9 -8.56 -8.33 -5.95
N PHE A 10 -8.34 -7.68 -7.07
CA PHE A 10 -9.44 -7.34 -7.97
C PHE A 10 -9.83 -8.59 -8.75
N ALA A 11 -10.95 -9.21 -8.36
CA ALA A 11 -11.64 -10.20 -9.19
C ALA A 11 -12.67 -9.47 -10.04
N ALA A 12 -12.55 -9.56 -11.34
CA ALA A 12 -13.63 -9.18 -12.25
C ALA A 12 -14.76 -10.20 -12.15
N ASP A 13 -16.01 -9.75 -12.22
CA ASP A 13 -17.24 -10.53 -12.17
C ASP A 13 -17.18 -11.75 -13.10
N LEU A 14 -17.40 -12.93 -12.52
CA LEU A 14 -17.52 -14.20 -13.22
C LEU A 14 -18.94 -14.74 -13.03
N GLU A 15 -19.86 -14.28 -13.84
CA GLU A 15 -21.06 -15.05 -14.17
C GLU A 15 -20.92 -15.59 -15.62
N ASP A 16 -21.08 -16.92 -15.73
CA ASP A 16 -21.14 -17.72 -16.97
C ASP A 16 -19.85 -17.97 -17.77
N ILE A 17 -19.05 -18.93 -17.33
CA ILE A 17 -18.19 -19.70 -18.25
C ILE A 17 -18.33 -21.21 -17.96
N ASN A 18 -18.76 -21.92 -18.98
CA ASN A 18 -18.92 -23.38 -19.06
C ASN A 18 -17.81 -24.19 -18.40
N GLU A 19 -18.17 -25.23 -17.64
CA GLU A 19 -17.30 -26.14 -16.88
C GLU A 19 -16.25 -26.91 -17.69
N THR A 20 -16.10 -26.67 -18.98
CA THR A 20 -15.19 -27.39 -19.90
C THR A 20 -13.97 -26.59 -20.35
N MET A 21 -13.83 -25.33 -19.97
CA MET A 21 -12.61 -24.55 -20.19
C MET A 21 -11.73 -24.63 -18.96
N MET A 22 -10.48 -25.12 -19.14
CA MET A 22 -9.43 -25.03 -18.12
C MET A 22 -9.50 -23.67 -17.46
N LYS A 23 -9.65 -23.63 -16.12
CA LYS A 23 -9.54 -22.41 -15.32
C LYS A 23 -8.22 -21.74 -15.70
N GLN A 24 -8.30 -20.73 -16.56
CA GLN A 24 -7.17 -19.88 -16.84
C GLN A 24 -6.89 -19.13 -15.56
N LEU A 25 -5.82 -19.47 -14.87
CA LEU A 25 -5.40 -18.76 -13.66
C LEU A 25 -5.12 -17.32 -14.06
N LEU A 26 -6.01 -16.41 -13.65
CA LEU A 26 -5.80 -14.99 -13.85
C LEU A 26 -4.55 -14.56 -13.08
N THR A 27 -3.54 -14.12 -13.80
CA THR A 27 -2.34 -13.55 -13.18
C THR A 27 -2.58 -12.06 -12.96
N PRO A 28 -2.42 -11.53 -11.74
CA PRO A 28 -2.61 -10.11 -11.49
C PRO A 28 -1.56 -9.28 -12.23
N ASP A 29 -1.95 -8.13 -12.75
CA ASP A 29 -1.02 -7.16 -13.35
C ASP A 29 -0.11 -6.57 -12.30
N TYR A 30 -0.67 -6.20 -11.14
CA TYR A 30 0.05 -5.64 -10.00
C TYR A 30 -0.48 -6.20 -8.69
N ILE A 31 0.39 -6.30 -7.71
CA ILE A 31 0.09 -6.72 -6.35
C ILE A 31 0.55 -5.63 -5.39
N PHE A 32 -0.32 -5.22 -4.48
CA PHE A 32 0.03 -4.28 -3.41
C PHE A 32 -0.09 -4.96 -2.06
N GLU A 33 0.96 -4.86 -1.25
CA GLU A 33 0.96 -5.26 0.15
C GLU A 33 1.21 -4.05 1.03
N SER A 34 0.23 -3.68 1.85
CA SER A 34 0.36 -2.57 2.79
C SER A 34 0.54 -3.08 4.21
N SER A 35 1.53 -2.55 4.92
CA SER A 35 1.76 -2.85 6.32
C SER A 35 2.57 -1.77 7.01
N TRP A 36 2.25 -1.54 8.28
CA TRP A 36 3.02 -0.68 9.18
C TRP A 36 4.50 -1.07 9.28
N GLU A 37 4.81 -2.34 9.03
CA GLU A 37 6.16 -2.90 9.17
C GLU A 37 6.95 -2.98 7.84
N VAL A 38 6.43 -2.42 6.75
CA VAL A 38 7.20 -2.25 5.52
C VAL A 38 8.23 -1.14 5.71
N CYS A 39 9.52 -1.46 5.49
CA CYS A 39 10.65 -0.58 5.76
C CYS A 39 10.72 -0.06 7.23
N ASN A 40 10.00 -0.73 8.13
CA ASN A 40 9.88 -0.39 9.54
C ASN A 40 9.81 -1.67 10.38
N LYS A 41 10.90 -2.04 11.02
CA LYS A 41 10.97 -3.29 11.79
C LYS A 41 10.48 -3.08 13.22
N VAL A 42 9.25 -3.53 13.50
CA VAL A 42 8.61 -3.42 14.83
C VAL A 42 8.33 -4.79 15.43
N GLY A 43 7.81 -5.74 14.65
CA GLY A 43 7.35 -7.02 15.19
C GLY A 43 7.37 -8.18 14.19
N GLY A 44 6.46 -9.13 14.40
CA GLY A 44 6.42 -10.38 13.65
C GLY A 44 5.93 -10.25 12.21
N ILE A 45 5.15 -9.23 11.88
CA ILE A 45 4.67 -8.97 10.51
C ILE A 45 5.85 -8.66 9.58
N TYR A 46 6.84 -7.91 10.07
CA TYR A 46 8.08 -7.70 9.33
C TYR A 46 8.68 -9.02 8.86
N THR A 47 8.77 -10.02 9.75
CA THR A 47 9.35 -11.32 9.40
C THR A 47 8.51 -12.02 8.34
N VAL A 48 7.20 -12.03 8.47
CA VAL A 48 6.29 -12.65 7.48
C VAL A 48 6.46 -12.01 6.11
N LEU A 49 6.44 -10.69 6.02
CA LEU A 49 6.55 -9.96 4.75
C LEU A 49 7.94 -10.12 4.14
N SER A 50 9.00 -9.90 4.93
CA SER A 50 10.37 -9.91 4.44
C SER A 50 10.84 -11.29 3.97
N THR A 51 10.37 -12.38 4.60
CA THR A 51 10.73 -13.74 4.20
C THR A 51 10.08 -14.16 2.89
N ARG A 52 8.83 -13.76 2.62
CA ARG A 52 8.13 -14.10 1.37
C ARG A 52 8.43 -13.13 0.22
N ALA A 53 8.92 -11.93 0.52
CA ALA A 53 9.14 -10.87 -0.47
C ALA A 53 10.03 -11.33 -1.63
N LYS A 54 11.09 -12.09 -1.36
CA LYS A 54 11.97 -12.64 -2.41
C LYS A 54 11.22 -13.56 -3.36
N THR A 55 10.37 -14.44 -2.85
CA THR A 55 9.59 -15.37 -3.67
C THR A 55 8.58 -14.60 -4.53
N LEU A 56 7.88 -13.64 -3.94
CA LEU A 56 6.93 -12.79 -4.67
C LEU A 56 7.62 -11.95 -5.74
N GLN A 57 8.76 -11.34 -5.44
CA GLN A 57 9.54 -10.58 -6.41
C GLN A 57 10.03 -11.45 -7.57
N ASN A 58 10.41 -12.71 -7.32
CA ASN A 58 10.82 -13.65 -8.37
C ASN A 58 9.64 -14.10 -9.23
N THR A 59 8.45 -14.23 -8.64
CA THR A 59 7.22 -14.65 -9.36
C THR A 59 6.62 -13.49 -10.14
N PHE A 60 6.64 -12.28 -9.58
CA PHE A 60 6.07 -11.06 -10.15
C PHE A 60 7.12 -9.94 -10.23
N PRO A 61 8.14 -10.07 -11.10
CA PRO A 61 9.25 -9.12 -11.16
C PRO A 61 8.74 -7.68 -11.38
N ASP A 62 9.06 -6.79 -10.43
CA ASP A 62 8.69 -5.37 -10.44
C ASP A 62 7.17 -5.08 -10.63
N ARG A 63 6.32 -6.06 -10.30
CA ARG A 63 4.86 -5.94 -10.26
C ARG A 63 4.28 -6.09 -8.85
N ILE A 64 5.12 -6.33 -7.85
CA ILE A 64 4.73 -6.31 -6.45
C ILE A 64 5.28 -5.06 -5.77
N PHE A 65 4.41 -4.34 -5.09
CA PHE A 65 4.72 -3.11 -4.39
C PHE A 65 4.36 -3.24 -2.91
N PHE A 66 5.32 -2.95 -2.05
CA PHE A 66 5.11 -2.91 -0.61
C PHE A 66 4.90 -1.47 -0.17
N ILE A 67 3.78 -1.19 0.51
CA ILE A 67 3.45 0.15 0.99
C ILE A 67 3.67 0.20 2.50
N GLY A 68 4.47 1.16 2.95
CA GLY A 68 4.77 1.42 4.35
C GLY A 68 4.66 2.90 4.74
N PRO A 69 4.63 3.21 6.05
CA PRO A 69 4.67 4.58 6.52
C PRO A 69 6.06 5.19 6.35
N ASP A 70 6.13 6.48 6.02
CA ASP A 70 7.39 7.21 5.96
C ASP A 70 7.74 7.88 7.29
N PHE A 71 8.26 7.11 8.24
CA PHE A 71 8.77 7.63 9.51
C PHE A 71 10.16 8.25 9.42
N TRP A 72 10.83 8.12 8.26
CA TRP A 72 12.22 8.49 8.07
C TRP A 72 12.38 9.67 7.12
N SER A 73 11.33 10.48 6.94
CA SER A 73 11.41 11.66 6.09
C SER A 73 12.55 12.57 6.54
N GLY A 74 13.46 12.90 5.63
CA GLY A 74 14.64 13.70 5.92
C GLY A 74 15.76 12.98 6.69
N LYS A 75 15.63 11.67 6.93
CA LYS A 75 16.65 10.84 7.60
C LYS A 75 16.95 9.59 6.76
N GLU A 76 18.14 9.03 6.96
CA GLU A 76 18.52 7.78 6.34
C GLU A 76 17.81 6.60 7.02
N ASN A 77 17.14 5.76 6.21
CA ASN A 77 16.49 4.53 6.68
C ASN A 77 17.33 3.32 6.22
N PRO A 78 17.91 2.52 7.13
CA PRO A 78 18.73 1.37 6.74
C PRO A 78 17.95 0.27 6.01
N LEU A 79 16.61 0.27 6.12
CA LEU A 79 15.73 -0.68 5.47
C LEU A 79 15.16 -0.19 4.14
N PHE A 80 15.45 1.05 3.73
CA PHE A 80 14.90 1.65 2.52
C PHE A 80 15.99 2.34 1.71
N VAL A 81 16.17 1.91 0.47
CA VAL A 81 17.09 2.55 -0.48
C VAL A 81 16.27 3.29 -1.52
N GLU A 82 16.22 4.61 -1.40
CA GLU A 82 15.44 5.44 -2.32
C GLU A 82 16.01 5.37 -3.74
N ASP A 83 15.12 5.23 -4.73
CA ASP A 83 15.44 5.27 -6.15
C ASP A 83 14.43 6.16 -6.88
N SER A 84 14.86 7.35 -7.21
CA SER A 84 14.02 8.35 -7.86
C SER A 84 13.61 8.00 -9.29
N LYS A 85 14.23 6.99 -9.90
CA LYS A 85 13.91 6.54 -11.26
C LYS A 85 12.78 5.50 -11.29
N LEU A 86 12.57 4.79 -10.17
CA LEU A 86 11.48 3.84 -10.06
C LEU A 86 10.13 4.57 -10.12
N LEU A 87 9.24 4.10 -11.00
CA LEU A 87 7.88 4.64 -11.17
C LEU A 87 7.86 6.18 -11.31
N GLN A 88 8.89 6.78 -11.88
CA GLN A 88 9.11 8.23 -11.87
C GLN A 88 7.89 9.00 -12.38
N ALA A 89 7.32 8.58 -13.52
CA ALA A 89 6.20 9.29 -14.12
C ALA A 89 4.95 9.26 -13.22
N TRP A 90 4.62 8.10 -12.65
CA TRP A 90 3.53 8.01 -11.67
C TRP A 90 3.84 8.77 -10.38
N ARG A 91 5.05 8.67 -9.84
CA ARG A 91 5.44 9.41 -8.63
C ARG A 91 5.24 10.91 -8.81
N GLU A 92 5.65 11.46 -9.96
CA GLU A 92 5.45 12.88 -10.25
C GLU A 92 3.97 13.25 -10.34
N HIS A 93 3.14 12.37 -10.92
CA HIS A 93 1.69 12.53 -10.95
C HIS A 93 1.10 12.50 -9.53
N ALA A 94 1.43 11.50 -8.74
CA ALA A 94 0.94 11.34 -7.37
C ALA A 94 1.24 12.56 -6.49
N ILE A 95 2.46 13.11 -6.61
CA ILE A 95 2.86 14.29 -5.86
C ILE A 95 2.15 15.56 -6.37
N LYS A 96 2.09 15.75 -7.71
CA LYS A 96 1.61 17.03 -8.29
C LYS A 96 0.09 17.09 -8.42
N LYS A 97 -0.58 15.96 -8.65
CA LYS A 97 -2.02 15.89 -8.94
C LYS A 97 -2.85 15.39 -7.77
N ASP A 98 -2.32 14.41 -7.04
CA ASP A 98 -3.05 13.76 -5.95
C ASP A 98 -2.59 14.26 -4.56
N ASP A 99 -1.63 15.19 -4.49
CA ASP A 99 -1.06 15.77 -3.26
C ASP A 99 -0.51 14.70 -2.29
N LEU A 100 -0.06 13.56 -2.83
CA LEU A 100 0.51 12.48 -2.04
C LEU A 100 1.99 12.73 -1.75
N LYS A 101 2.39 12.58 -0.50
CA LYS A 101 3.79 12.63 -0.10
C LYS A 101 4.36 11.21 -0.10
N VAL A 102 4.93 10.80 -1.23
CA VAL A 102 5.49 9.45 -1.40
C VAL A 102 6.96 9.50 -1.76
N ARG A 103 7.72 8.53 -1.24
CA ARG A 103 9.05 8.19 -1.71
C ARG A 103 9.06 6.75 -2.21
N ILE A 104 9.81 6.49 -3.26
CA ILE A 104 9.85 5.17 -3.92
C ILE A 104 11.29 4.70 -3.92
N GLY A 105 11.47 3.41 -3.68
CA GLY A 105 12.78 2.80 -3.65
C GLY A 105 12.70 1.29 -3.55
N ARG A 106 13.75 0.71 -3.01
CA ARG A 106 13.84 -0.73 -2.75
C ARG A 106 13.87 -0.99 -1.25
N TRP A 107 13.04 -1.93 -0.80
CA TRP A 107 13.16 -2.44 0.56
C TRP A 107 14.47 -3.23 0.69
N ASN A 108 15.34 -2.85 1.63
CA ASN A 108 16.67 -3.43 1.79
C ASN A 108 16.62 -4.79 2.53
N ILE A 109 15.96 -5.75 1.90
CA ILE A 109 15.80 -7.14 2.32
C ILE A 109 16.11 -8.07 1.14
N PRO A 110 16.23 -9.40 1.35
CA PRO A 110 16.41 -10.33 0.25
C PRO A 110 15.31 -10.20 -0.82
N GLY A 111 15.74 -10.10 -2.08
CA GLY A 111 14.85 -9.87 -3.22
C GLY A 111 14.66 -8.39 -3.57
N LYS A 112 15.00 -7.46 -2.69
CA LYS A 112 14.93 -6.00 -2.90
C LYS A 112 13.66 -5.55 -3.63
N PRO A 113 12.45 -5.93 -3.15
CA PRO A 113 11.20 -5.57 -3.79
C PRO A 113 11.01 -4.05 -3.80
N ILE A 114 10.17 -3.57 -4.71
CA ILE A 114 9.80 -2.15 -4.73
C ILE A 114 9.02 -1.82 -3.46
N ALA A 115 9.41 -0.74 -2.80
CA ALA A 115 8.71 -0.18 -1.66
C ALA A 115 8.28 1.27 -1.97
N ILE A 116 7.06 1.58 -1.56
CA ILE A 116 6.48 2.92 -1.59
C ILE A 116 6.26 3.31 -0.14
N VAL A 117 6.96 4.32 0.35
CA VAL A 117 6.72 4.84 1.69
C VAL A 117 5.92 6.14 1.59
N VAL A 118 4.87 6.26 2.40
CA VAL A 118 3.93 7.39 2.35
C VAL A 118 3.91 8.14 3.68
N ASP A 119 4.06 9.46 3.62
CA ASP A 119 3.80 10.35 4.76
C ASP A 119 2.28 10.54 4.88
N PHE A 120 1.70 9.95 5.91
CA PHE A 120 0.27 10.03 6.17
C PHE A 120 -0.13 11.19 7.08
N THR A 121 0.85 11.94 7.61
CA THR A 121 0.57 13.05 8.55
C THR A 121 -0.31 14.15 7.97
N PRO A 122 -0.27 14.48 6.65
CA PRO A 122 -1.17 15.48 6.10
C PRO A 122 -2.66 15.17 6.24
N PHE A 123 -3.02 13.88 6.32
CA PHE A 123 -4.43 13.46 6.40
C PHE A 123 -5.06 13.71 7.77
N TYR A 124 -4.25 13.99 8.81
CA TYR A 124 -4.79 14.34 10.13
C TYR A 124 -5.67 15.60 10.11
N LYS A 125 -5.43 16.53 9.21
CA LYS A 125 -6.25 17.75 9.05
C LYS A 125 -7.70 17.42 8.68
N ASP A 126 -7.90 16.35 7.91
CA ASP A 126 -9.20 15.91 7.38
C ASP A 126 -9.74 14.67 8.13
N LYS A 127 -9.14 14.31 9.26
CA LYS A 127 -9.45 13.08 10.02
C LYS A 127 -10.94 12.91 10.30
N ASN A 128 -11.58 13.95 10.82
CA ASN A 128 -13.00 13.89 11.19
C ASN A 128 -13.91 13.70 9.97
N GLU A 129 -13.55 14.30 8.83
CA GLU A 129 -14.27 14.11 7.58
C GLU A 129 -14.11 12.68 7.06
N ILE A 130 -12.86 12.16 7.08
CA ILE A 130 -12.55 10.77 6.71
C ILE A 130 -13.35 9.78 7.57
N TYR A 131 -13.41 10.00 8.88
CA TYR A 131 -14.16 9.14 9.80
C TYR A 131 -15.67 9.25 9.63
N THR A 132 -16.17 10.45 9.33
CA THR A 132 -17.59 10.66 9.01
C THR A 132 -17.95 9.90 7.74
N GLN A 133 -17.10 9.96 6.71
CA GLN A 133 -17.34 9.21 5.48
C GLN A 133 -17.28 7.69 5.70
N ALA A 134 -16.35 7.21 6.53
CA ALA A 134 -16.27 5.80 6.91
C ALA A 134 -17.55 5.32 7.65
N TRP A 135 -18.15 6.18 8.47
CA TRP A 135 -19.46 5.90 9.08
C TRP A 135 -20.58 5.85 8.05
N ILE A 136 -20.64 6.81 7.14
CA ILE A 136 -21.69 6.89 6.12
C ILE A 136 -21.65 5.65 5.21
N ASP A 137 -20.47 5.29 4.71
CA ASP A 137 -20.31 4.24 3.70
C ASP A 137 -20.31 2.83 4.30
N PHE A 138 -19.73 2.67 5.49
CA PHE A 138 -19.42 1.35 6.06
C PHE A 138 -19.93 1.13 7.48
N GLN A 139 -20.57 2.11 8.10
CA GLN A 139 -21.04 2.08 9.51
C GLN A 139 -19.91 1.84 10.51
N VAL A 140 -18.70 2.32 10.20
CA VAL A 140 -17.53 2.20 11.07
C VAL A 140 -17.43 3.44 11.97
N ASP A 141 -17.74 3.27 13.26
CA ASP A 141 -17.60 4.34 14.25
C ASP A 141 -16.13 4.51 14.65
N SER A 142 -15.50 5.55 14.12
CA SER A 142 -14.10 5.89 14.36
C SER A 142 -13.92 7.18 15.19
N LEU A 143 -14.95 8.02 15.31
CA LEU A 143 -14.86 9.30 16.01
C LEU A 143 -14.60 9.16 17.51
N HIS A 144 -15.02 8.06 18.11
CA HIS A 144 -14.86 7.76 19.53
C HIS A 144 -13.71 6.78 19.80
N ALA A 145 -12.91 6.44 18.79
CA ALA A 145 -11.76 5.58 18.97
C ALA A 145 -10.68 6.24 19.83
N TYR A 146 -9.85 5.43 20.44
CA TYR A 146 -8.80 5.87 21.36
C TYR A 146 -7.47 5.15 21.12
N GLY A 147 -6.41 5.64 21.76
CA GLY A 147 -5.06 5.06 21.66
C GLY A 147 -4.39 5.38 20.32
N ASP A 148 -3.77 4.36 19.74
CA ASP A 148 -3.03 4.42 18.47
C ASP A 148 -3.90 4.23 17.23
N TYR A 149 -5.23 4.24 17.37
CA TYR A 149 -6.17 4.04 16.28
C TYR A 149 -6.00 5.06 15.16
N ASP A 150 -5.79 6.33 15.51
CA ASP A 150 -5.67 7.42 14.55
C ASP A 150 -4.46 7.22 13.62
N GLU A 151 -3.32 6.78 14.15
CA GLU A 151 -2.13 6.55 13.32
C GLU A 151 -2.37 5.41 12.32
N ALA A 152 -2.91 4.29 12.81
CA ALA A 152 -3.17 3.13 11.97
C ALA A 152 -4.21 3.43 10.88
N SER A 153 -5.27 4.18 11.23
CA SER A 153 -6.35 4.54 10.30
C SER A 153 -5.88 5.57 9.26
N MET A 154 -5.13 6.61 9.66
CA MET A 154 -4.59 7.60 8.72
C MET A 154 -3.56 6.98 7.77
N PHE A 155 -2.72 6.06 8.26
CA PHE A 155 -1.83 5.31 7.38
C PHE A 155 -2.61 4.42 6.41
N SER A 156 -3.65 3.71 6.89
CA SER A 156 -4.49 2.87 6.01
C SER A 156 -5.17 3.68 4.93
N TYR A 157 -5.68 4.86 5.27
CA TYR A 157 -6.28 5.79 4.32
C TYR A 157 -5.25 6.26 3.28
N ALA A 158 -4.06 6.68 3.72
CA ALA A 158 -2.98 7.10 2.84
C ALA A 158 -2.54 5.98 1.89
N ALA A 159 -2.42 4.75 2.38
CA ALA A 159 -2.10 3.58 1.57
C ALA A 159 -3.19 3.30 0.51
N GLY A 160 -4.46 3.44 0.88
CA GLY A 160 -5.58 3.36 -0.05
C GLY A 160 -5.49 4.43 -1.15
N LYS A 161 -5.13 5.66 -0.80
CA LYS A 161 -4.92 6.75 -1.78
C LYS A 161 -3.74 6.49 -2.72
N VAL A 162 -2.68 5.86 -2.24
CA VAL A 162 -1.55 5.43 -3.08
C VAL A 162 -2.02 4.41 -4.13
N VAL A 163 -2.78 3.39 -3.73
CA VAL A 163 -3.32 2.37 -4.64
C VAL A 163 -4.30 3.00 -5.64
N GLU A 164 -5.21 3.85 -5.17
CA GLU A 164 -6.18 4.58 -6.01
C GLU A 164 -5.48 5.44 -7.06
N SER A 165 -4.47 6.22 -6.66
CA SER A 165 -3.67 7.05 -7.55
C SER A 165 -2.97 6.22 -8.63
N PHE A 166 -2.31 5.12 -8.23
CA PHE A 166 -1.63 4.23 -9.17
C PHE A 166 -2.60 3.61 -10.16
N TYR A 167 -3.73 3.12 -9.68
CA TYR A 167 -4.78 2.53 -10.52
C TYR A 167 -5.30 3.54 -11.55
N ARG A 168 -5.71 4.74 -11.12
CA ARG A 168 -6.22 5.78 -12.01
C ARG A 168 -5.18 6.21 -13.05
N TYR A 169 -3.92 6.35 -12.64
CA TYR A 169 -2.84 6.72 -13.55
C TYR A 169 -2.64 5.69 -14.68
N ASN A 170 -2.80 4.39 -14.39
CA ASN A 170 -2.60 3.33 -15.39
C ASN A 170 -3.84 3.06 -16.25
N LEU A 171 -5.01 3.64 -15.93
CA LEU A 171 -6.22 3.58 -16.76
C LEU A 171 -6.28 4.66 -17.84
N THR A 172 -5.45 5.70 -17.73
CA THR A 172 -5.39 6.82 -18.69
C THR A 172 -4.27 6.63 -19.69
#